data_816e770e69267268bd4048e40189ea0b
#
_entry.id   816e770e69267268bd4048e40189ea0b
#
_cell.length_a   1.000
_cell.length_b   1.000
_cell.length_c   1.000
_cell.angle_alpha   90.00
_cell.angle_beta   90.00
_cell.angle_gamma   90.00
#
_symmetry.space_group_name_H-M   'P 1'
#
loop_
_entity.id
_entity.type
_entity.pdbx_description
1 polymer ?
#
loop_
_entity_poly.entity_id
_entity_poly.type
_entity_poly.pdbx_seq_one_letter_code
_entity_poly.pdbx_strand_id
1 'polypeptide(L)'
;MLFSIFAIFAAYIIQYVLKHQPCNLCLIERIPYIASIIVISICLFFKKFEKISLSVLSLIFFSAFLLALYHFGIERGIIKESLVCDLNSENNNLSKGALLNQLKEMPVSCKDVTFKIFGLSLATFNIFFSLILGTITIKLFLTYEKSK
;
A
#
# COMPACT_ATOMS: atom_id res chain seq x y z
N MET A 1 -9.59 1.82 -11.83
CA MET A 1 -9.94 3.04 -11.09
C MET A 1 -10.87 2.78 -9.91
N LEU A 2 -12.09 2.27 -10.12
CA LEU A 2 -13.05 1.98 -9.03
C LEU A 2 -12.46 1.12 -7.92
N PHE A 3 -11.71 0.08 -8.28
CA PHE A 3 -11.08 -0.80 -7.30
C PHE A 3 -10.05 -0.07 -6.42
N SER A 4 -9.20 0.77 -7.01
CA SER A 4 -8.21 1.55 -6.24
C SER A 4 -8.88 2.57 -5.31
N ILE A 5 -9.96 3.20 -5.77
CA ILE A 5 -10.78 4.09 -4.93
C ILE A 5 -11.40 3.31 -3.76
N PHE A 6 -11.99 2.14 -4.05
CA PHE A 6 -12.58 1.29 -3.02
C PHE A 6 -11.56 0.82 -1.99
N ALA A 7 -10.36 0.40 -2.43
CA ALA A 7 -9.29 -0.03 -1.53
C ALA A 7 -8.84 1.09 -0.58
N ILE A 8 -8.67 2.31 -1.10
CA ILE A 8 -8.31 3.47 -0.28
C ILE A 8 -9.45 3.81 0.69
N PHE A 9 -10.70 3.82 0.23
CA PHE A 9 -11.86 4.09 1.07
C PHE A 9 -11.99 3.08 2.20
N ALA A 10 -11.84 1.78 1.92
CA ALA A 10 -11.84 0.73 2.93
C ALA A 10 -10.71 0.93 3.96
N ALA A 11 -9.49 1.30 3.52
CA ALA A 11 -8.39 1.60 4.40
C ALA A 11 -8.67 2.79 5.34
N TYR A 12 -9.36 3.83 4.85
CA TYR A 12 -9.78 4.96 5.69
C TYR A 12 -10.89 4.58 6.68
N ILE A 13 -11.85 3.76 6.29
CA ILE A 13 -12.88 3.24 7.22
C ILE A 13 -12.21 2.47 8.36
N ILE A 14 -11.28 1.56 8.06
CA ILE A 14 -10.57 0.77 9.08
C ILE A 14 -9.81 1.71 10.03
N GLN A 15 -9.18 2.74 9.52
CA GLN A 15 -8.40 3.68 10.31
C GLN A 15 -9.26 4.60 11.18
N TYR A 16 -10.29 5.23 10.62
CA TYR A 16 -11.05 6.28 11.32
C TYR A 16 -12.32 5.79 11.98
N VAL A 17 -13.04 4.82 11.38
CA VAL A 17 -14.29 4.30 11.93
C VAL A 17 -14.00 3.18 12.93
N LEU A 18 -13.13 2.23 12.57
CA LEU A 18 -12.75 1.13 13.44
C LEU A 18 -11.61 1.49 14.40
N LYS A 19 -11.04 2.71 14.28
CA LYS A 19 -9.97 3.25 15.15
C LYS A 19 -8.71 2.35 15.21
N HIS A 20 -8.44 1.57 14.17
CA HIS A 20 -7.20 0.81 14.05
C HIS A 20 -6.10 1.69 13.47
N GLN A 21 -5.04 1.94 14.26
CA GLN A 21 -3.90 2.72 13.78
C GLN A 21 -3.09 1.91 12.76
N PRO A 22 -2.84 2.46 11.56
CA PRO A 22 -2.02 1.81 10.55
C PRO A 22 -0.54 1.90 10.93
N CYS A 23 0.23 0.86 10.63
CA CYS A 23 1.68 0.93 10.66
C CYS A 23 2.22 1.79 9.51
N ASN A 24 3.49 2.17 9.55
CA ASN A 24 4.12 2.98 8.51
C ASN A 24 4.08 2.29 7.12
N LEU A 25 4.33 0.98 7.05
CA LEU A 25 4.23 0.22 5.79
C LEU A 25 2.81 0.21 5.24
N CYS A 26 1.78 0.10 6.10
CA CYS A 26 0.38 0.19 5.68
C CYS A 26 0.05 1.54 5.01
N LEU A 27 0.68 2.63 5.45
CA LEU A 27 0.52 3.95 4.83
C LEU A 27 1.22 4.01 3.46
N ILE A 28 2.43 3.46 3.37
CA ILE A 28 3.20 3.41 2.11
C ILE A 28 2.50 2.55 1.06
N GLU A 29 1.86 1.44 1.47
CA GLU A 29 1.07 0.58 0.57
C GLU A 29 -0.13 1.27 -0.08
N ARG A 30 -0.58 2.42 0.43
CA ARG A 30 -1.65 3.24 -0.20
C ARG A 30 -1.14 4.05 -1.38
N ILE A 31 0.16 4.39 -1.42
CA ILE A 31 0.77 5.24 -2.47
C ILE A 31 0.56 4.65 -3.88
N PRO A 32 0.81 3.35 -4.14
CA PRO A 32 0.56 2.75 -5.46
C PRO A 32 -0.89 2.89 -5.93
N TYR A 33 -1.87 2.78 -5.03
CA TYR A 33 -3.28 2.93 -5.39
C TYR A 33 -3.63 4.37 -5.74
N ILE A 34 -3.09 5.36 -5.01
CA ILE A 34 -3.25 6.78 -5.34
C ILE A 34 -2.60 7.08 -6.69
N ALA A 35 -1.37 6.62 -6.90
CA ALA A 35 -0.66 6.78 -8.17
C ALA A 35 -1.42 6.15 -9.34
N SER A 36 -2.03 4.96 -9.15
CA SER A 36 -2.85 4.31 -10.17
C SER A 36 -4.09 5.13 -10.55
N ILE A 37 -4.75 5.78 -9.59
CA ILE A 37 -5.89 6.67 -9.86
C ILE A 37 -5.45 7.86 -10.71
N ILE A 38 -4.32 8.47 -10.38
CA ILE A 38 -3.78 9.62 -11.14
C ILE A 38 -3.45 9.21 -12.58
N VAL A 39 -2.72 8.09 -12.76
CA VAL A 39 -2.33 7.60 -14.10
C VAL A 39 -3.56 7.26 -14.94
N ILE A 40 -4.57 6.59 -14.37
CA ILE A 40 -5.81 6.27 -15.08
C ILE A 40 -6.57 7.54 -15.43
N SER A 41 -6.64 8.52 -14.53
CA SER A 41 -7.31 9.80 -14.80
C SER A 41 -6.63 10.54 -15.97
N ILE A 42 -5.31 10.60 -15.98
CA ILE A 42 -4.55 11.19 -17.10
C ILE A 42 -4.84 10.44 -18.41
N CYS A 43 -4.88 9.11 -18.38
CA CYS A 43 -5.18 8.30 -19.55
C CYS A 43 -6.58 8.54 -20.12
N LEU A 44 -7.58 8.77 -19.26
CA LEU A 44 -8.94 9.09 -19.68
C LEU A 44 -9.03 10.45 -20.38
N PHE A 45 -8.24 11.44 -19.94
CA PHE A 45 -8.19 12.75 -20.57
C PHE A 45 -7.35 12.75 -21.86
N PHE A 46 -6.26 11.99 -21.90
CA PHE A 46 -5.29 11.97 -23.00
C PHE A 46 -5.12 10.56 -23.57
N LYS A 47 -6.04 10.13 -24.43
CA LYS A 47 -6.02 8.80 -25.09
C LYS A 47 -4.71 8.48 -25.83
N LYS A 48 -3.93 9.49 -26.23
CA LYS A 48 -2.64 9.32 -26.88
C LYS A 48 -1.62 8.52 -26.06
N PHE A 49 -1.76 8.52 -24.72
CA PHE A 49 -0.80 7.90 -23.79
C PHE A 49 -1.24 6.53 -23.27
N GLU A 50 -2.22 5.87 -23.90
CA GLU A 50 -2.76 4.59 -23.43
C GLU A 50 -1.69 3.52 -23.23
N LYS A 51 -0.79 3.32 -24.18
CA LYS A 51 0.28 2.32 -24.07
C LYS A 51 1.24 2.61 -22.92
N ILE A 52 1.64 3.87 -22.77
CA ILE A 52 2.54 4.30 -21.69
C ILE A 52 1.85 4.14 -20.34
N SER A 53 0.59 4.55 -20.25
CA SER A 53 -0.20 4.41 -19.00
C SER A 53 -0.37 2.96 -18.57
N LEU A 54 -0.60 2.03 -19.50
CA LEU A 54 -0.70 0.60 -19.20
C LEU A 54 0.64 0.04 -18.70
N SER A 55 1.76 0.43 -19.32
CA SER A 55 3.10 0.03 -18.86
C SER A 55 3.40 0.57 -17.46
N VAL A 56 3.10 1.84 -17.21
CA VAL A 56 3.30 2.48 -15.89
C VAL A 56 2.42 1.82 -14.83
N LEU A 57 1.14 1.53 -15.12
CA LEU A 57 0.24 0.83 -14.22
C LEU A 57 0.75 -0.57 -13.85
N SER A 58 1.28 -1.30 -14.85
CA SER A 58 1.88 -2.62 -14.61
C SER A 58 3.05 -2.53 -13.62
N LEU A 59 3.93 -1.54 -13.79
CA LEU A 59 5.05 -1.31 -12.87
C LEU A 59 4.58 -0.89 -11.46
N ILE A 60 3.56 -0.05 -11.37
CA ILE A 60 2.97 0.38 -10.10
C ILE A 60 2.41 -0.83 -9.33
N PHE A 61 1.61 -1.68 -9.96
CA PHE A 61 1.04 -2.84 -9.28
C PHE A 61 2.06 -3.93 -8.98
N PHE A 62 3.10 -4.06 -9.81
CA PHE A 62 4.22 -4.95 -9.51
C PHE A 62 5.01 -4.47 -8.28
N SER A 63 5.29 -3.17 -8.17
CA SER A 63 5.94 -2.60 -6.98
C SER A 63 5.06 -2.72 -5.74
N ALA A 64 3.74 -2.54 -5.86
CA ALA A 64 2.78 -2.76 -4.78
C ALA A 64 2.79 -4.21 -4.30
N PHE A 65 2.86 -5.17 -5.22
CA PHE A 65 2.96 -6.59 -4.89
C PHE A 65 4.24 -6.90 -4.11
N LEU A 66 5.41 -6.40 -4.55
CA LEU A 66 6.68 -6.60 -3.85
C LEU A 66 6.67 -5.98 -2.46
N LEU A 67 6.10 -4.78 -2.33
CA LEU A 67 5.96 -4.08 -1.05
C LEU A 67 5.06 -4.87 -0.08
N ALA A 68 3.94 -5.40 -0.57
CA ALA A 68 3.03 -6.21 0.24
C ALA A 68 3.66 -7.56 0.65
N LEU A 69 4.46 -8.19 -0.22
CA LEU A 69 5.25 -9.37 0.14
C LEU A 69 6.28 -9.07 1.23
N TYR A 70 6.96 -7.94 1.12
CA TYR A 70 7.92 -7.50 2.13
C TYR A 70 7.22 -7.28 3.49
N HIS A 71 6.08 -6.58 3.50
CA HIS A 71 5.29 -6.35 4.70
C HIS A 71 4.83 -7.68 5.33
N PHE A 72 4.28 -8.60 4.52
CA PHE A 72 3.91 -9.93 4.97
C PHE A 72 5.08 -10.72 5.56
N GLY A 73 6.29 -10.59 4.98
CA GLY A 73 7.51 -11.18 5.50
C GLY A 73 7.88 -10.68 6.90
N ILE A 74 7.64 -9.40 7.18
CA ILE A 74 7.84 -8.80 8.52
C ILE A 74 6.77 -9.32 9.50
N GLU A 75 5.49 -9.34 9.10
CA GLU A 75 4.41 -9.87 9.94
C GLU A 75 4.65 -11.33 10.36
N ARG A 76 5.25 -12.14 9.49
CA ARG A 76 5.60 -13.53 9.77
C ARG A 76 6.91 -13.69 10.53
N GLY A 77 7.65 -12.60 10.77
CA GLY A 77 8.95 -12.62 11.43
C GLY A 77 10.07 -13.24 10.59
N ILE A 78 9.86 -13.44 9.28
CA ILE A 78 10.86 -13.94 8.33
C ILE A 78 11.90 -12.86 8.05
N ILE A 79 11.43 -11.60 7.97
CA ILE A 79 12.23 -10.41 7.72
C ILE A 79 12.25 -9.58 9.00
N LYS A 80 13.43 -9.08 9.38
CA LYS A 80 13.55 -8.14 10.51
C LYS A 80 12.89 -6.81 10.15
N GLU A 81 12.28 -6.17 11.15
CA GLU A 81 11.72 -4.82 10.98
C GLU A 81 12.81 -3.89 10.45
N SER A 82 12.47 -3.10 9.43
CA SER A 82 13.37 -2.11 8.87
C SER A 82 13.19 -0.76 9.57
N LEU A 83 14.15 0.15 9.35
CA LEU A 83 14.09 1.54 9.81
C LEU A 83 12.79 2.26 9.40
N VAL A 84 12.12 1.81 8.34
CA VAL A 84 10.82 2.37 7.91
C VAL A 84 9.70 2.05 8.90
N CYS A 85 9.77 0.91 9.60
CA CYS A 85 8.83 0.54 10.66
C CYS A 85 9.17 1.24 11.99
N ASP A 86 10.42 1.68 12.16
CA ASP A 86 11.00 2.20 13.41
C ASP A 86 11.41 3.69 13.29
N LEU A 87 10.66 4.48 12.50
CA LEU A 87 10.99 5.90 12.23
C LEU A 87 11.05 6.82 13.47
N ASN A 88 10.78 6.30 14.67
CA ASN A 88 10.84 7.07 15.91
C ASN A 88 12.05 6.79 16.80
N SER A 89 13.02 5.98 16.37
CA SER A 89 14.19 5.64 17.21
C SER A 89 15.25 6.75 17.32
N GLU A 90 15.18 7.81 16.53
CA GLU A 90 16.26 8.80 16.45
C GLU A 90 16.13 10.03 17.36
N ASN A 91 15.10 10.16 18.20
CA ASN A 91 14.98 11.33 19.07
C ASN A 91 15.15 11.00 20.56
N ASN A 92 16.36 10.58 20.95
CA ASN A 92 16.72 10.29 22.34
C ASN A 92 16.92 11.51 23.27
N ASN A 93 16.50 12.72 22.87
CA ASN A 93 16.71 13.95 23.68
C ASN A 93 15.43 14.79 23.83
N LEU A 94 14.29 14.18 24.18
CA LEU A 94 13.07 14.96 24.41
C LEU A 94 12.65 15.02 25.87
N SER A 95 12.16 16.21 26.26
CA SER A 95 11.55 16.52 27.57
C SER A 95 10.38 15.56 27.88
N LYS A 96 10.20 15.22 29.18
CA LYS A 96 9.15 14.29 29.66
C LYS A 96 7.74 14.56 29.12
N GLY A 97 7.37 15.81 28.85
CA GLY A 97 6.06 16.18 28.31
C GLY A 97 5.91 15.87 26.82
N ALA A 98 6.98 16.04 26.03
CA ALA A 98 7.00 15.66 24.62
C ALA A 98 7.00 14.13 24.45
N LEU A 99 7.62 13.40 25.37
CA LEU A 99 7.63 11.93 25.40
C LEU A 99 6.23 11.35 25.59
N LEU A 100 5.41 11.93 26.48
CA LEU A 100 4.02 11.49 26.70
C LEU A 100 3.11 11.73 25.48
N ASN A 101 3.34 12.80 24.72
CA ASN A 101 2.60 13.04 23.49
C ASN A 101 3.07 12.10 22.36
N GLN A 102 4.37 11.82 22.26
CA GLN A 102 4.91 10.85 21.31
C GLN A 102 4.44 9.42 21.57
N LEU A 103 4.31 9.01 22.85
CA LEU A 103 3.77 7.70 23.22
C LEU A 103 2.31 7.50 22.77
N LYS A 104 1.53 8.59 22.65
CA LYS A 104 0.16 8.55 22.11
C LYS A 104 0.10 8.47 20.57
N GLU A 105 1.17 8.89 19.89
CA GLU A 105 1.26 8.95 18.43
C GLU A 105 2.23 7.91 17.85
N MET A 106 2.81 7.02 18.70
CA MET A 106 3.70 5.97 18.19
C MET A 106 2.96 5.10 17.17
N PRO A 107 3.46 5.02 15.92
CA PRO A 107 2.91 4.11 14.94
C PRO A 107 3.05 2.67 15.45
N VAL A 108 2.05 1.88 15.21
CA VAL A 108 2.03 0.46 15.57
C VAL A 108 3.17 -0.25 14.84
N SER A 109 3.89 -1.14 15.55
CA SER A 109 4.92 -1.99 14.95
C SER A 109 4.35 -2.74 13.73
N CYS A 110 5.12 -2.86 12.65
CA CYS A 110 4.69 -3.59 11.47
C CYS A 110 4.51 -5.10 11.72
N LYS A 111 5.02 -5.61 12.84
CA LYS A 111 4.88 -7.00 13.29
C LYS A 111 3.56 -7.23 14.01
N ASP A 112 3.03 -6.20 14.68
CA ASP A 112 1.79 -6.31 15.45
C ASP A 112 0.60 -6.09 14.52
N VAL A 113 0.03 -7.20 14.00
CA VAL A 113 -1.14 -7.17 13.14
C VAL A 113 -2.36 -6.76 13.95
N THR A 114 -2.73 -5.47 13.91
CA THR A 114 -3.85 -4.90 14.67
C THR A 114 -5.21 -5.29 14.11
N PHE A 115 -5.30 -5.60 12.81
CA PHE A 115 -6.56 -5.92 12.14
C PHE A 115 -6.42 -7.14 11.23
N LYS A 116 -7.25 -8.17 11.51
CA LYS A 116 -7.33 -9.39 10.70
C LYS A 116 -8.78 -9.62 10.27
N ILE A 117 -8.97 -9.94 8.99
CA ILE A 117 -10.26 -10.34 8.41
C ILE A 117 -10.18 -11.83 8.11
N PHE A 118 -11.05 -12.64 8.70
CA PHE A 118 -11.04 -14.12 8.57
C PHE A 118 -9.67 -14.77 8.88
N GLY A 119 -8.90 -14.17 9.81
CA GLY A 119 -7.57 -14.68 10.16
C GLY A 119 -6.43 -14.27 9.22
N LEU A 120 -6.74 -13.56 8.13
CA LEU A 120 -5.78 -13.01 7.18
C LEU A 120 -5.48 -11.55 7.50
N SER A 121 -4.20 -11.16 7.39
CA SER A 121 -3.79 -9.76 7.55
C SER A 121 -4.15 -8.92 6.33
N LEU A 122 -4.23 -7.61 6.49
CA LEU A 122 -4.44 -6.68 5.39
C LEU A 122 -3.32 -6.77 4.34
N ALA A 123 -2.08 -7.04 4.75
CA ALA A 123 -0.97 -7.27 3.82
C ALA A 123 -1.22 -8.47 2.91
N THR A 124 -1.81 -9.56 3.44
CA THR A 124 -2.18 -10.73 2.63
C THR A 124 -3.22 -10.38 1.56
N PHE A 125 -4.26 -9.62 1.92
CA PHE A 125 -5.25 -9.14 0.94
C PHE A 125 -4.60 -8.25 -0.11
N ASN A 126 -3.67 -7.38 0.29
CA ASN A 126 -2.96 -6.50 -0.62
C ASN A 126 -2.10 -7.28 -1.64
N ILE A 127 -1.46 -8.38 -1.23
CA ILE A 127 -0.73 -9.28 -2.14
C ILE A 127 -1.66 -9.80 -3.24
N PHE A 128 -2.83 -10.37 -2.87
CA PHE A 128 -3.77 -10.92 -3.84
C PHE A 128 -4.31 -9.87 -4.80
N PHE A 129 -4.70 -8.70 -4.28
CA PHE A 129 -5.25 -7.64 -5.10
C PHE A 129 -4.22 -7.03 -6.05
N SER A 130 -2.99 -6.79 -5.58
CA SER A 130 -1.91 -6.28 -6.42
C SER A 130 -1.53 -7.27 -7.52
N LEU A 131 -1.54 -8.58 -7.22
CA LEU A 131 -1.27 -9.63 -8.20
C LEU A 131 -2.36 -9.67 -9.29
N ILE A 132 -3.64 -9.64 -8.89
CA ILE A 132 -4.77 -9.64 -9.82
C ILE A 132 -4.73 -8.40 -10.71
N LEU A 133 -4.58 -7.21 -10.14
CA LEU A 133 -4.51 -5.96 -10.88
C LEU A 133 -3.30 -5.91 -11.81
N GLY A 134 -2.14 -6.38 -11.34
CA GLY A 134 -0.93 -6.50 -12.14
C GLY A 134 -1.12 -7.43 -13.34
N THR A 135 -1.71 -8.60 -13.14
CA THR A 135 -1.97 -9.55 -14.25
C THR A 135 -2.98 -9.01 -15.25
N ILE A 136 -4.02 -8.31 -14.79
CA ILE A 136 -5.00 -7.67 -15.68
C ILE A 136 -4.32 -6.57 -16.51
N THR A 137 -3.52 -5.70 -15.90
CA THR A 137 -2.85 -4.60 -16.61
C THR A 137 -1.83 -5.11 -17.61
N ILE A 138 -1.07 -6.16 -17.29
CA ILE A 138 -0.14 -6.83 -18.21
C ILE A 138 -0.90 -7.43 -19.40
N LYS A 139 -1.99 -8.17 -19.15
CA LYS A 139 -2.81 -8.73 -20.23
C LYS A 139 -3.36 -7.65 -21.16
N LEU A 140 -3.87 -6.56 -20.60
CA LEU A 140 -4.36 -5.43 -21.40
C LEU A 140 -3.25 -4.80 -22.24
N PHE A 141 -2.06 -4.64 -21.67
CA PHE A 141 -0.89 -4.12 -22.39
C PHE A 141 -0.51 -5.03 -23.59
N LEU A 142 -0.41 -6.34 -23.37
CA LEU A 142 -0.08 -7.32 -24.42
C LEU A 142 -1.16 -7.40 -25.49
N THR A 143 -2.44 -7.32 -25.12
CA THR A 143 -3.57 -7.32 -26.07
C THR A 143 -3.57 -6.04 -26.91
N TYR A 144 -3.27 -4.90 -26.30
CA TYR A 144 -3.16 -3.62 -27.02
C TYR A 144 -2.02 -3.62 -28.02
N GLU A 145 -0.91 -4.28 -27.71
CA GLU A 145 0.24 -4.40 -28.62
C GLU A 145 -0.07 -5.31 -29.83
N LYS A 146 -0.89 -6.34 -29.63
CA LYS A 146 -1.33 -7.26 -30.71
C LYS A 146 -2.37 -6.64 -31.66
N SER A 147 -3.13 -5.65 -31.19
CA SER A 147 -4.23 -5.02 -31.95
C SER A 147 -3.77 -3.85 -32.83
N LYS A 148 -2.49 -3.51 -32.79
CA LYS A 148 -1.88 -2.45 -33.60
C LYS A 148 -0.89 -3.00 -34.62
#